data_62e693b592c43341edf603bf8812e4fa
#
_entry.id   62e693b592c43341edf603bf8812e4fa
#
_cell.length_a   1.000
_cell.length_b   1.000
_cell.length_c   1.000
_cell.angle_alpha   90.00
_cell.angle_beta   90.00
_cell.angle_gamma   90.00
#
_symmetry.space_group_name_H-M   'P 1'
#
loop_
_entity.id
_entity.type
_entity.pdbx_description
1 polymer ?
#
loop_
_entity_poly.entity_id
_entity_poly.type
_entity_poly.pdbx_seq_one_letter_code
_entity_poly.pdbx_strand_id
1 'polypeptide(L)'
;TLSSSSAASDVYKRQLLDEIIQRSGSYGTKEIVIGMAHRGRLNVLVNTFGKNPRDLFDEFEGKKVEGLSSGDVKYHQGFSSNVMTQGGEVHLALAFNPSHLEIVSPVVEGSVRARQDRRNDAVGDKVLPISIHGDAAFAGQGVVMETFQMSQTRAYKTGGTIHIVINNQVGFTTNRADDARSTEYATDVAKMIQAPIFHVNGDCLLYTSDAADEEDSV
;
A
#
# COMPACT_ATOMS: atom_id res chain seq x y z
N THR A 1 23.81 -8.45 -5.75
CA THR A 1 22.82 -7.98 -6.75
C THR A 1 21.40 -7.90 -6.20
N LEU A 2 20.98 -8.76 -5.25
CA LEU A 2 19.65 -8.70 -4.61
C LEU A 2 19.44 -7.46 -3.72
N SER A 3 20.51 -6.86 -3.17
CA SER A 3 20.43 -5.68 -2.30
C SER A 3 20.13 -4.37 -3.04
N SER A 4 20.57 -4.23 -4.29
CA SER A 4 20.33 -3.03 -5.09
C SER A 4 18.89 -2.96 -5.63
N SER A 5 18.36 -4.09 -6.08
CA SER A 5 16.96 -4.23 -6.53
C SER A 5 15.96 -3.89 -5.42
N SER A 6 16.22 -4.34 -4.20
CA SER A 6 15.36 -4.07 -3.04
C SER A 6 15.35 -2.56 -2.69
N ALA A 7 16.49 -1.89 -2.76
CA ALA A 7 16.58 -0.46 -2.48
C ALA A 7 15.85 0.38 -3.55
N ALA A 8 16.01 0.05 -4.83
CA ALA A 8 15.31 0.72 -5.91
C ALA A 8 13.77 0.60 -5.75
N SER A 9 13.29 -0.61 -5.49
CA SER A 9 11.85 -0.85 -5.26
C SER A 9 11.30 -0.03 -4.08
N ASP A 10 12.07 0.19 -3.02
CA ASP A 10 11.65 1.01 -1.88
C ASP A 10 11.62 2.51 -2.22
N VAL A 11 12.54 3.01 -3.03
CA VAL A 11 12.54 4.40 -3.51
C VAL A 11 11.33 4.64 -4.42
N TYR A 12 11.11 3.80 -5.42
CA TYR A 12 9.94 3.92 -6.30
C TYR A 12 8.62 3.84 -5.55
N LYS A 13 8.51 2.92 -4.59
CA LYS A 13 7.31 2.79 -3.76
C LYS A 13 7.02 4.09 -2.99
N ARG A 14 8.05 4.71 -2.42
CA ARG A 14 7.91 5.98 -1.71
C ARG A 14 7.46 7.10 -2.65
N GLN A 15 8.12 7.28 -3.79
CA GLN A 15 7.78 8.29 -4.79
C GLN A 15 6.36 8.09 -5.32
N LEU A 16 5.99 6.85 -5.66
CA LEU A 16 4.65 6.52 -6.14
C LEU A 16 3.58 6.85 -5.10
N LEU A 17 3.80 6.49 -3.83
CA LEU A 17 2.85 6.80 -2.75
C LEU A 17 2.72 8.30 -2.53
N ASP A 18 3.81 9.04 -2.53
CA ASP A 18 3.80 10.49 -2.38
C ASP A 18 3.03 11.15 -3.52
N GLU A 19 3.32 10.78 -4.75
CA GLU A 19 2.62 11.31 -5.93
C GLU A 19 1.12 10.98 -5.92
N ILE A 20 0.74 9.76 -5.55
CA ILE A 20 -0.67 9.38 -5.41
C ILE A 20 -1.35 10.26 -4.35
N ILE A 21 -0.72 10.46 -3.18
CA ILE A 21 -1.26 11.27 -2.10
C ILE A 21 -1.44 12.72 -2.55
N GLN A 22 -0.40 13.33 -3.15
CA GLN A 22 -0.42 14.71 -3.60
C GLN A 22 -1.49 14.94 -4.67
N ARG A 23 -1.53 14.09 -5.69
CA ARG A 23 -2.54 14.19 -6.77
C ARG A 23 -3.95 13.93 -6.25
N SER A 24 -4.15 12.91 -5.44
CA SER A 24 -5.47 12.62 -4.87
C SER A 24 -5.99 13.80 -4.05
N GLY A 25 -5.13 14.42 -3.25
CA GLY A 25 -5.48 15.62 -2.50
C GLY A 25 -5.88 16.78 -3.42
N SER A 26 -5.15 17.01 -4.52
CA SER A 26 -5.49 18.07 -5.48
C SER A 26 -6.81 17.80 -6.22
N TYR A 27 -7.23 16.55 -6.35
CA TYR A 27 -8.56 16.17 -6.88
C TYR A 27 -9.67 16.16 -5.81
N GLY A 28 -9.34 16.50 -4.57
CA GLY A 28 -10.34 16.70 -3.52
C GLY A 28 -10.55 15.51 -2.59
N THR A 29 -9.72 14.46 -2.67
CA THR A 29 -9.69 13.37 -1.70
C THR A 29 -9.38 13.91 -0.30
N LYS A 30 -10.07 13.41 0.71
CA LYS A 30 -9.96 13.85 2.10
C LYS A 30 -9.33 12.81 3.01
N GLU A 31 -9.50 11.54 2.66
CA GLU A 31 -8.91 10.43 3.42
C GLU A 31 -8.34 9.38 2.47
N ILE A 32 -7.22 8.79 2.87
CA ILE A 32 -6.62 7.64 2.17
C ILE A 32 -6.42 6.54 3.20
N VAL A 33 -6.98 5.36 2.94
CA VAL A 33 -6.81 4.18 3.78
C VAL A 33 -5.89 3.20 3.08
N ILE A 34 -4.78 2.88 3.73
CA ILE A 34 -3.75 2.00 3.16
C ILE A 34 -3.74 0.66 3.89
N GLY A 35 -3.83 -0.43 3.15
CA GLY A 35 -3.52 -1.78 3.59
C GLY A 35 -2.24 -2.27 2.95
N MET A 36 -1.41 -2.98 3.69
CA MET A 36 -0.17 -3.51 3.13
C MET A 36 0.36 -4.71 3.91
N ALA A 37 1.14 -5.52 3.22
CA ALA A 37 1.89 -6.62 3.81
C ALA A 37 3.01 -6.12 4.76
N HIS A 38 3.72 -7.05 5.38
CA HIS A 38 4.79 -6.74 6.35
C HIS A 38 6.01 -6.06 5.71
N ARG A 39 6.38 -6.51 4.51
CA ARG A 39 7.62 -6.06 3.84
C ARG A 39 7.52 -4.58 3.44
N GLY A 40 8.53 -3.82 3.84
CA GLY A 40 8.58 -2.39 3.60
C GLY A 40 7.62 -1.55 4.44
N ARG A 41 6.91 -2.14 5.42
CA ARG A 41 5.94 -1.44 6.25
C ARG A 41 6.59 -0.36 7.12
N LEU A 42 7.77 -0.65 7.70
CA LEU A 42 8.50 0.32 8.51
C LEU A 42 8.94 1.54 7.69
N ASN A 43 9.33 1.33 6.44
CA ASN A 43 9.65 2.40 5.51
C ASN A 43 8.43 3.32 5.28
N VAL A 44 7.26 2.72 5.02
CA VAL A 44 6.01 3.47 4.84
C VAL A 44 5.62 4.23 6.10
N LEU A 45 5.72 3.61 7.28
CA LEU A 45 5.46 4.27 8.57
C LEU A 45 6.31 5.52 8.77
N VAL A 46 7.61 5.44 8.49
CA VAL A 46 8.53 6.57 8.68
C VAL A 46 8.40 7.60 7.56
N ASN A 47 8.52 7.17 6.31
CA ASN A 47 8.69 8.09 5.19
C ASN A 47 7.38 8.59 4.57
N THR A 48 6.29 7.84 4.70
CA THR A 48 4.98 8.28 4.17
C THR A 48 4.09 8.84 5.26
N PHE A 49 4.05 8.18 6.42
CA PHE A 49 3.20 8.61 7.53
C PHE A 49 3.90 9.57 8.51
N GLY A 50 5.21 9.71 8.44
CA GLY A 50 5.98 10.60 9.31
C GLY A 50 6.11 10.09 10.76
N LYS A 51 5.96 8.77 10.99
CA LYS A 51 6.22 8.18 12.32
C LYS A 51 7.67 8.43 12.71
N ASN A 52 7.88 8.95 13.93
CA ASN A 52 9.22 9.23 14.40
C ASN A 52 10.05 7.93 14.52
N PRO A 53 11.21 7.83 13.86
CA PRO A 53 12.07 6.65 13.96
C PRO A 53 12.47 6.30 15.41
N ARG A 54 12.66 7.31 16.27
CA ARG A 54 12.99 7.09 17.68
C ARG A 54 11.90 6.32 18.39
N ASP A 55 10.64 6.71 18.21
CA ASP A 55 9.50 6.04 18.83
C ASP A 55 9.40 4.60 18.35
N LEU A 56 9.68 4.39 17.05
CA LEU A 56 9.72 3.06 16.45
C LEU A 56 10.82 2.17 17.05
N PHE A 57 12.02 2.72 17.29
CA PHE A 57 13.12 2.00 17.94
C PHE A 57 12.84 1.72 19.42
N ASP A 58 12.25 2.65 20.15
CA ASP A 58 11.84 2.45 21.53
C ASP A 58 10.82 1.31 21.66
N GLU A 59 9.88 1.21 20.72
CA GLU A 59 8.97 0.06 20.61
C GLU A 59 9.72 -1.25 20.31
N PHE A 60 10.80 -1.20 19.52
CA PHE A 60 11.66 -2.38 19.24
C PHE A 60 12.40 -2.87 20.47
N GLU A 61 12.83 -1.97 21.33
CA GLU A 61 13.49 -2.29 22.59
C GLU A 61 12.52 -2.74 23.69
N GLY A 62 11.22 -2.78 23.39
CA GLY A 62 10.20 -3.20 24.35
C GLY A 62 9.95 -2.18 25.46
N LYS A 63 10.39 -0.93 25.28
CA LYS A 63 10.03 0.17 26.16
C LYS A 63 8.53 0.38 26.09
N LYS A 64 7.82 0.14 27.19
CA LYS A 64 6.37 0.26 27.27
C LYS A 64 5.97 1.71 27.05
N VAL A 65 5.11 1.96 26.06
CA VAL A 65 4.30 3.17 26.05
C VAL A 65 3.27 3.02 27.18
N GLU A 66 3.26 3.92 28.16
CA GLU A 66 2.30 3.91 29.25
C GLU A 66 0.87 3.86 28.67
N GLY A 67 0.11 2.84 29.07
CA GLY A 67 -1.29 2.67 28.68
C GLY A 67 -1.60 1.55 27.66
N LEU A 68 -0.61 0.87 27.09
CA LEU A 68 -0.80 -0.30 26.22
C LEU A 68 -0.41 -1.59 26.94
N SER A 69 -1.37 -2.48 27.15
CA SER A 69 -1.20 -3.69 27.97
C SER A 69 -0.48 -4.86 27.28
N SER A 70 -0.31 -4.83 25.96
CA SER A 70 0.49 -5.83 25.22
C SER A 70 1.04 -5.22 23.93
N GLY A 71 2.33 -5.42 23.66
CA GLY A 71 2.92 -5.05 22.38
C GLY A 71 2.50 -6.01 21.27
N ASP A 72 1.94 -5.47 20.18
CA ASP A 72 1.74 -6.24 18.95
C ASP A 72 3.07 -6.42 18.21
N VAL A 73 3.08 -7.36 17.26
CA VAL A 73 4.25 -7.56 16.39
C VAL A 73 4.54 -6.28 15.61
N LYS A 74 5.79 -5.87 15.60
CA LYS A 74 6.27 -4.59 15.01
C LYS A 74 5.79 -4.33 13.57
N TYR A 75 5.62 -5.41 12.80
CA TYR A 75 5.19 -5.35 11.41
C TYR A 75 3.66 -5.37 11.23
N HIS A 76 2.90 -5.39 12.33
CA HIS A 76 1.43 -5.33 12.31
C HIS A 76 0.88 -3.94 12.61
N GLN A 77 1.73 -3.03 13.08
CA GLN A 77 1.30 -1.71 13.55
C GLN A 77 0.56 -0.91 12.49
N GLY A 78 -0.59 -0.36 12.88
CA GLY A 78 -1.28 0.70 12.17
C GLY A 78 -0.77 2.07 12.61
N PHE A 79 -1.09 3.08 11.83
CA PHE A 79 -0.76 4.47 12.14
C PHE A 79 -1.71 5.41 11.39
N SER A 80 -1.88 6.63 11.87
CA SER A 80 -2.57 7.68 11.13
C SER A 80 -1.89 9.02 11.30
N SER A 81 -1.93 9.82 10.26
CA SER A 81 -1.38 11.18 10.24
C SER A 81 -2.10 12.03 9.21
N ASN A 82 -1.90 13.34 9.28
CA ASN A 82 -2.39 14.27 8.27
C ASN A 82 -1.22 14.77 7.44
N VAL A 83 -1.43 14.85 6.14
CA VAL A 83 -0.44 15.35 5.18
C VAL A 83 -1.04 16.53 4.43
N MET A 84 -0.27 17.60 4.28
CA MET A 84 -0.65 18.74 3.47
C MET A 84 -0.37 18.46 2.01
N THR A 85 -1.37 18.68 1.16
CA THR A 85 -1.27 18.59 -0.29
C THR A 85 -1.64 19.92 -0.93
N GLN A 86 -1.45 20.05 -2.23
CA GLN A 86 -1.90 21.26 -2.97
C GLN A 86 -3.42 21.46 -2.87
N GLY A 87 -4.21 20.40 -2.69
CA GLY A 87 -5.67 20.45 -2.50
C GLY A 87 -6.13 20.58 -1.04
N GLY A 88 -5.20 20.78 -0.12
CA GLY A 88 -5.44 20.89 1.32
C GLY A 88 -5.02 19.63 2.08
N GLU A 89 -5.45 19.54 3.33
CA GLU A 89 -5.12 18.44 4.22
C GLU A 89 -5.81 17.13 3.80
N VAL A 90 -5.04 16.04 3.79
CA VAL A 90 -5.51 14.68 3.56
C VAL A 90 -5.16 13.82 4.77
N HIS A 91 -6.13 13.12 5.32
CA HIS A 91 -5.93 12.19 6.42
C HIS A 91 -5.49 10.82 5.88
N LEU A 92 -4.32 10.35 6.31
CA LEU A 92 -3.79 9.03 5.99
C LEU A 92 -4.06 8.06 7.13
N ALA A 93 -4.52 6.86 6.83
CA ALA A 93 -4.71 5.79 7.80
C ALA A 93 -4.08 4.49 7.28
N LEU A 94 -3.08 3.97 7.97
CA LEU A 94 -2.51 2.65 7.73
C LEU A 94 -3.25 1.63 8.60
N ALA A 95 -3.93 0.70 7.97
CA ALA A 95 -4.63 -0.36 8.67
C ALA A 95 -3.66 -1.29 9.42
N PHE A 96 -4.07 -1.81 10.57
CA PHE A 96 -3.36 -2.91 11.22
C PHE A 96 -3.31 -4.11 10.28
N ASN A 97 -2.19 -4.84 10.30
CA ASN A 97 -2.00 -6.00 9.44
C ASN A 97 -1.79 -7.25 10.28
N PRO A 98 -2.59 -8.30 10.12
CA PRO A 98 -2.34 -9.58 10.80
C PRO A 98 -1.27 -10.40 10.06
N SER A 99 -0.89 -11.53 10.61
CA SER A 99 0.05 -12.47 9.97
C SER A 99 -0.49 -13.14 8.70
N HIS A 100 -1.81 -13.16 8.53
CA HIS A 100 -2.45 -13.71 7.33
C HIS A 100 -2.31 -12.74 6.17
N LEU A 101 -1.64 -13.18 5.11
CA LEU A 101 -1.41 -12.36 3.92
C LEU A 101 -2.73 -12.03 3.22
N GLU A 102 -2.81 -10.81 2.68
CA GLU A 102 -3.90 -10.26 1.88
C GLU A 102 -5.22 -10.02 2.61
N ILE A 103 -5.41 -10.54 3.83
CA ILE A 103 -6.67 -10.40 4.57
C ILE A 103 -6.97 -8.93 4.96
N VAL A 104 -5.96 -8.07 4.97
CA VAL A 104 -6.15 -6.63 5.23
C VAL A 104 -6.90 -5.92 4.11
N SER A 105 -6.84 -6.43 2.86
CA SER A 105 -7.48 -5.78 1.70
C SER A 105 -8.99 -5.63 1.86
N PRO A 106 -9.79 -6.68 2.14
CA PRO A 106 -11.24 -6.49 2.38
C PRO A 106 -11.53 -5.65 3.64
N VAL A 107 -10.63 -5.64 4.64
CA VAL A 107 -10.78 -4.76 5.81
C VAL A 107 -10.62 -3.30 5.43
N VAL A 108 -9.68 -2.97 4.55
CA VAL A 108 -9.52 -1.61 3.98
C VAL A 108 -10.78 -1.20 3.22
N GLU A 109 -11.32 -2.06 2.37
CA GLU A 109 -12.57 -1.78 1.64
C GLU A 109 -13.73 -1.47 2.59
N GLY A 110 -13.91 -2.27 3.63
CA GLY A 110 -14.93 -2.03 4.65
C GLY A 110 -14.72 -0.72 5.41
N SER A 111 -13.46 -0.40 5.76
CA SER A 111 -13.11 0.87 6.40
C SER A 111 -13.39 2.08 5.51
N VAL A 112 -13.05 1.99 4.23
CA VAL A 112 -13.32 3.04 3.23
C VAL A 112 -14.83 3.24 3.09
N ARG A 113 -15.59 2.17 2.92
CA ARG A 113 -17.04 2.24 2.82
C ARG A 113 -17.68 2.94 4.03
N ALA A 114 -17.27 2.59 5.24
CA ALA A 114 -17.76 3.22 6.46
C ALA A 114 -17.40 4.71 6.53
N ARG A 115 -16.24 5.11 6.01
CA ARG A 115 -15.80 6.52 5.93
C ARG A 115 -16.59 7.30 4.87
N GLN A 116 -16.86 6.68 3.72
CA GLN A 116 -17.72 7.25 2.67
C GLN A 116 -19.14 7.49 3.20
N ASP A 117 -19.74 6.51 3.89
CA ASP A 117 -21.05 6.65 4.49
C ASP A 117 -21.12 7.79 5.52
N ARG A 118 -20.11 7.92 6.39
CA ARG A 118 -20.02 9.04 7.35
C ARG A 118 -19.87 10.42 6.70
N ARG A 119 -19.27 10.48 5.51
CA ARG A 119 -19.07 11.72 4.76
C ARG A 119 -20.20 12.04 3.79
N ASN A 120 -21.21 11.16 3.67
CA ASN A 120 -22.22 11.21 2.62
C ASN A 120 -21.57 11.24 1.21
N ASP A 121 -20.50 10.51 1.04
CA ASP A 121 -19.73 10.41 -0.21
C ASP A 121 -20.34 9.33 -1.12
N ALA A 122 -21.43 9.67 -1.77
CA ALA A 122 -22.15 8.74 -2.65
C ALA A 122 -21.39 8.41 -3.95
N VAL A 123 -20.48 9.28 -4.35
CA VAL A 123 -19.65 9.13 -5.55
C VAL A 123 -18.44 8.24 -5.29
N GLY A 124 -17.87 8.29 -4.08
CA GLY A 124 -16.68 7.56 -3.69
C GLY A 124 -15.37 8.26 -4.10
N ASP A 125 -15.38 9.59 -4.15
CA ASP A 125 -14.21 10.41 -4.54
C ASP A 125 -13.49 11.07 -3.35
N LYS A 126 -14.06 11.00 -2.13
CA LYS A 126 -13.49 11.63 -0.94
C LYS A 126 -12.61 10.70 -0.13
N VAL A 127 -12.78 9.39 -0.28
CA VAL A 127 -12.02 8.38 0.49
C VAL A 127 -11.44 7.36 -0.48
N LEU A 128 -10.11 7.29 -0.56
CA LEU A 128 -9.38 6.43 -1.49
C LEU A 128 -8.80 5.21 -0.77
N PRO A 129 -9.13 3.99 -1.19
CA PRO A 129 -8.43 2.77 -0.74
C PRO A 129 -7.16 2.53 -1.55
N ILE A 130 -6.08 2.15 -0.84
CA ILE A 130 -4.83 1.68 -1.45
C ILE A 130 -4.45 0.36 -0.80
N SER A 131 -4.17 -0.66 -1.61
CA SER A 131 -3.67 -1.95 -1.15
C SER A 131 -2.30 -2.24 -1.76
N ILE A 132 -1.30 -2.52 -0.90
CA ILE A 132 0.08 -2.80 -1.33
C ILE A 132 0.37 -4.27 -1.07
N HIS A 133 0.75 -4.98 -2.12
CA HIS A 133 0.87 -6.43 -2.16
C HIS A 133 2.30 -6.89 -2.48
N GLY A 134 2.65 -8.08 -2.03
CA GLY A 134 3.72 -8.88 -2.63
C GLY A 134 3.17 -9.70 -3.79
N ASP A 135 3.97 -9.92 -4.82
CA ASP A 135 3.56 -10.60 -6.05
C ASP A 135 3.07 -12.04 -5.82
N ALA A 136 3.75 -12.80 -4.99
CA ALA A 136 3.39 -14.19 -4.71
C ALA A 136 2.05 -14.29 -3.95
N ALA A 137 1.82 -13.41 -2.96
CA ALA A 137 0.58 -13.39 -2.20
C ALA A 137 -0.59 -12.88 -3.07
N PHE A 138 -0.37 -11.84 -3.86
CA PHE A 138 -1.37 -11.29 -4.76
C PHE A 138 -1.89 -12.33 -5.77
N ALA A 139 -0.99 -13.11 -6.36
CA ALA A 139 -1.36 -14.16 -7.29
C ALA A 139 -1.95 -15.41 -6.61
N GLY A 140 -1.49 -15.74 -5.40
CA GLY A 140 -1.73 -17.04 -4.78
C GLY A 140 -2.80 -17.09 -3.69
N GLN A 141 -3.21 -15.94 -3.14
CA GLN A 141 -4.20 -15.90 -2.05
C GLN A 141 -5.62 -15.70 -2.61
N GLY A 142 -6.51 -16.66 -2.37
CA GLY A 142 -7.90 -16.63 -2.86
C GLY A 142 -8.67 -15.40 -2.42
N VAL A 143 -8.36 -14.82 -1.25
CA VAL A 143 -9.01 -13.61 -0.74
C VAL A 143 -8.83 -12.39 -1.67
N VAL A 144 -7.77 -12.35 -2.47
CA VAL A 144 -7.58 -11.29 -3.49
C VAL A 144 -8.66 -11.38 -4.57
N MET A 145 -8.89 -12.59 -5.09
CA MET A 145 -9.94 -12.83 -6.10
C MET A 145 -11.32 -12.55 -5.54
N GLU A 146 -11.59 -12.96 -4.30
CA GLU A 146 -12.86 -12.69 -3.60
C GLU A 146 -13.08 -11.20 -3.42
N THR A 147 -12.06 -10.44 -3.02
CA THR A 147 -12.12 -8.99 -2.90
C THR A 147 -12.40 -8.34 -4.25
N PHE A 148 -11.78 -8.79 -5.31
CA PHE A 148 -12.05 -8.30 -6.67
C PHE A 148 -13.49 -8.58 -7.10
N GLN A 149 -14.03 -9.75 -6.80
CA GLN A 149 -15.42 -10.07 -7.12
C GLN A 149 -16.42 -9.18 -6.35
N MET A 150 -16.05 -8.67 -5.19
CA MET A 150 -16.88 -7.73 -4.43
C MET A 150 -16.79 -6.29 -4.95
N SER A 151 -15.71 -5.91 -5.62
CA SER A 151 -15.32 -4.52 -5.91
C SER A 151 -16.38 -3.71 -6.67
N GLN A 152 -17.19 -4.34 -7.52
CA GLN A 152 -18.23 -3.68 -8.32
C GLN A 152 -19.66 -4.06 -7.86
N THR A 153 -19.79 -4.87 -6.83
CA THR A 153 -21.12 -5.25 -6.33
C THR A 153 -21.76 -4.09 -5.57
N ARG A 154 -23.08 -3.97 -5.69
CA ARG A 154 -23.84 -2.84 -5.14
C ARG A 154 -23.60 -2.58 -3.66
N ALA A 155 -23.47 -3.64 -2.86
CA ALA A 155 -23.34 -3.53 -1.40
C ALA A 155 -21.91 -3.21 -0.95
N TYR A 156 -20.87 -3.59 -1.74
CA TYR A 156 -19.49 -3.56 -1.29
C TYR A 156 -18.60 -2.56 -2.05
N LYS A 157 -19.06 -2.05 -3.20
CA LYS A 157 -18.26 -1.12 -4.01
C LYS A 157 -17.85 0.12 -3.22
N THR A 158 -16.63 0.57 -3.43
CA THR A 158 -16.04 1.77 -2.84
C THR A 158 -15.68 2.86 -3.87
N GLY A 159 -15.96 2.63 -5.15
CA GLY A 159 -15.62 3.55 -6.25
C GLY A 159 -14.34 3.17 -6.97
N GLY A 160 -13.52 2.30 -6.41
CA GLY A 160 -12.27 1.80 -6.96
C GLY A 160 -11.15 1.76 -5.93
N THR A 161 -10.17 0.90 -6.17
CA THR A 161 -9.03 0.69 -5.28
C THR A 161 -7.74 0.73 -6.08
N ILE A 162 -6.74 1.42 -5.59
CA ILE A 162 -5.40 1.37 -6.18
C ILE A 162 -4.66 0.18 -5.59
N HIS A 163 -4.31 -0.78 -6.42
CA HIS A 163 -3.49 -1.92 -6.06
C HIS A 163 -2.05 -1.72 -6.52
N ILE A 164 -1.09 -1.76 -5.58
CA ILE A 164 0.34 -1.63 -5.86
C ILE A 164 0.98 -2.99 -5.61
N VAL A 165 1.46 -3.64 -6.66
CA VAL A 165 2.11 -4.96 -6.55
C VAL A 165 3.62 -4.79 -6.63
N ILE A 166 4.31 -5.11 -5.54
CA ILE A 166 5.78 -5.11 -5.48
C ILE A 166 6.27 -6.48 -5.96
N ASN A 167 6.62 -6.54 -7.24
CA ASN A 167 7.09 -7.76 -7.88
C ASN A 167 8.60 -7.95 -7.64
N ASN A 168 8.98 -8.26 -6.41
CA ASN A 168 10.37 -8.57 -6.05
C ASN A 168 10.73 -10.05 -6.22
N GLN A 169 9.83 -10.86 -6.76
CA GLN A 169 10.02 -12.29 -7.05
C GLN A 169 10.39 -13.13 -5.81
N VAL A 170 9.99 -12.69 -4.63
CA VAL A 170 10.24 -13.39 -3.37
C VAL A 170 8.98 -14.14 -2.94
N GLY A 171 8.97 -15.43 -3.12
CA GLY A 171 7.85 -16.31 -2.76
C GLY A 171 8.22 -17.33 -1.68
N PHE A 172 8.21 -16.95 -0.41
CA PHE A 172 8.47 -17.84 0.73
C PHE A 172 9.59 -18.87 0.48
N THR A 173 9.21 -20.18 0.32
CA THR A 173 10.11 -21.28 0.03
C THR A 173 10.31 -21.56 -1.45
N THR A 174 9.63 -20.82 -2.33
CA THR A 174 9.74 -21.00 -3.79
C THR A 174 10.88 -20.15 -4.31
N ASN A 175 11.94 -20.79 -4.82
CA ASN A 175 13.16 -20.11 -5.26
C ASN A 175 13.23 -19.91 -6.79
N ARG A 176 12.41 -20.64 -7.56
CA ARG A 176 12.42 -20.60 -9.02
C ARG A 176 11.13 -19.95 -9.53
N ALA A 177 11.26 -19.11 -10.53
CA ALA A 177 10.11 -18.46 -11.17
C ALA A 177 9.14 -19.48 -11.78
N ASP A 178 9.68 -20.55 -12.36
CA ASP A 178 8.91 -21.64 -12.99
C ASP A 178 8.02 -22.41 -12.00
N ASP A 179 8.40 -22.41 -10.72
CA ASP A 179 7.66 -23.10 -9.66
C ASP A 179 6.69 -22.15 -8.93
N ALA A 180 6.72 -20.85 -9.22
CA ALA A 180 6.00 -19.84 -8.46
C ALA A 180 4.52 -19.72 -8.87
N ARG A 181 4.23 -19.74 -10.16
CA ARG A 181 2.88 -19.59 -10.70
C ARG A 181 2.79 -20.00 -12.17
N SER A 182 1.58 -20.34 -12.63
CA SER A 182 1.30 -20.70 -14.03
C SER A 182 1.20 -19.50 -14.96
N THR A 183 0.89 -18.31 -14.42
CA THR A 183 0.74 -17.08 -15.22
C THR A 183 2.08 -16.35 -15.36
N GLU A 184 2.27 -15.65 -16.46
CA GLU A 184 3.47 -14.84 -16.70
C GLU A 184 3.57 -13.70 -15.68
N TYR A 185 2.48 -12.98 -15.43
CA TYR A 185 2.43 -11.88 -14.49
C TYR A 185 1.61 -12.21 -13.25
N ALA A 186 2.08 -11.76 -12.08
CA ALA A 186 1.32 -11.85 -10.84
C ALA A 186 -0.03 -11.10 -10.93
N THR A 187 -0.07 -10.05 -11.74
CA THR A 187 -1.23 -9.19 -11.95
C THR A 187 -2.29 -9.78 -12.88
N ASP A 188 -2.06 -10.96 -13.46
CA ASP A 188 -3.04 -11.59 -14.35
C ASP A 188 -4.39 -11.89 -13.65
N VAL A 189 -4.38 -12.05 -12.33
CA VAL A 189 -5.60 -12.18 -11.53
C VAL A 189 -6.54 -10.97 -11.67
N ALA A 190 -6.01 -9.78 -11.90
CA ALA A 190 -6.80 -8.55 -12.06
C ALA A 190 -7.55 -8.49 -13.40
N LYS A 191 -7.16 -9.31 -14.38
CA LYS A 191 -7.85 -9.41 -15.68
C LYS A 191 -9.28 -9.92 -15.54
N MET A 192 -9.61 -10.68 -14.48
CA MET A 192 -10.97 -11.19 -14.30
C MET A 192 -12.01 -10.09 -14.06
N ILE A 193 -11.61 -8.92 -13.58
CA ILE A 193 -12.47 -7.73 -13.45
C ILE A 193 -12.15 -6.65 -14.49
N GLN A 194 -11.30 -6.96 -15.46
CA GLN A 194 -10.86 -6.05 -16.52
C GLN A 194 -10.22 -4.76 -15.99
N ALA A 195 -9.52 -4.85 -14.86
CA ALA A 195 -8.81 -3.72 -14.28
C ALA A 195 -7.65 -3.28 -15.19
N PRO A 196 -7.39 -1.98 -15.35
CA PRO A 196 -6.19 -1.50 -16.03
C PRO A 196 -4.94 -1.90 -15.24
N ILE A 197 -3.90 -2.36 -15.96
CA ILE A 197 -2.64 -2.82 -15.38
C ILE A 197 -1.51 -1.97 -15.98
N PHE A 198 -0.73 -1.33 -15.11
CA PHE A 198 0.47 -0.59 -15.47
C PHE A 198 1.69 -1.37 -14.97
N HIS A 199 2.61 -1.67 -15.87
CA HIS A 199 3.83 -2.37 -15.54
C HIS A 199 5.01 -1.40 -15.62
N VAL A 200 5.69 -1.19 -14.49
CA VAL A 200 6.81 -0.26 -14.36
C VAL A 200 8.06 -1.04 -13.97
N ASN A 201 9.18 -0.75 -14.63
CA ASN A 201 10.48 -1.31 -14.27
C ASN A 201 11.01 -0.62 -13.00
N GLY A 202 10.83 -1.25 -11.85
CA GLY A 202 11.29 -0.76 -10.55
C GLY A 202 12.75 -1.08 -10.21
N ASP A 203 13.50 -1.74 -11.10
CA ASP A 203 14.89 -2.14 -10.85
C ASP A 203 15.92 -1.14 -11.40
N CYS A 204 15.47 -0.12 -12.15
CA CYS A 204 16.36 0.85 -12.77
C CYS A 204 16.67 2.01 -11.83
N LEU A 205 17.83 1.98 -11.17
CA LEU A 205 18.32 3.06 -10.29
C LEU A 205 18.63 4.36 -11.04
N LEU A 206 18.93 4.28 -12.35
CA LEU A 206 19.24 5.46 -13.16
C LEU A 206 18.03 6.40 -13.31
N TYR A 207 16.81 5.86 -13.39
CA TYR A 207 15.60 6.68 -13.41
C TYR A 207 15.34 7.45 -12.13
N THR A 208 15.84 6.96 -10.98
CA THR A 208 15.68 7.66 -9.71
C THR A 208 16.66 8.81 -9.54
N SER A 209 17.83 8.76 -10.20
CA SER A 209 18.79 9.87 -10.21
C SER A 209 18.39 10.97 -11.21
N ASP A 210 17.96 10.60 -12.41
CA ASP A 210 17.53 11.58 -13.43
C ASP A 210 16.31 12.40 -13.01
N ALA A 211 15.35 11.77 -12.29
CA ALA A 211 14.18 12.47 -11.78
C ALA A 211 14.51 13.48 -10.66
N ALA A 212 15.64 13.31 -9.97
CA ALA A 212 16.12 14.27 -8.97
C ALA A 212 16.91 15.43 -9.60
N ASP A 213 17.54 15.19 -10.74
CA ASP A 213 18.36 16.20 -11.43
C ASP A 213 17.52 17.15 -12.31
N GLU A 214 16.29 16.77 -12.69
CA GLU A 214 15.41 17.63 -13.50
C GLU A 214 14.70 18.72 -12.68
N GLU A 215 14.61 18.59 -11.36
CA GLU A 215 14.00 19.65 -10.51
C GLU A 215 14.89 20.86 -10.27
N ASP A 216 16.20 20.78 -10.52
CA ASP A 216 17.15 21.89 -10.35
C ASP A 216 17.35 22.75 -11.60
N SER A 217 16.57 22.55 -12.67
CA SER A 217 16.74 23.25 -13.95
C SER A 217 15.54 24.14 -14.38
N VAL A 218 14.75 24.63 -13.40
CA VAL A 218 13.69 25.64 -13.66
C VAL A 218 13.87 26.87 -12.80
#